data_1e2bc718c18a5963feffa7f7c3e56911
#
_entry.id   1e2bc718c18a5963feffa7f7c3e56911
#
_cell.length_a   1.000
_cell.length_b   1.000
_cell.length_c   1.000
_cell.angle_alpha   90.00
_cell.angle_beta   90.00
_cell.angle_gamma   90.00
#
_symmetry.space_group_name_H-M   'P 1'
#
loop_
_entity.id
_entity.type
_entity.pdbx_description
1 polymer ?
#
loop_
_entity_poly.entity_id
_entity_poly.type
_entity_poly.pdbx_seq_one_letter_code
_entity_poly.pdbx_strand_id
1 'polypeptide(L)'
;MGLKKFLDVTLHRPIEGDRVEYFGEVKKKCNGYVLSNATNQPAAAYAYEADITKLWDAYKELKAECGYPLSFNTIMMKAMVEGLKAAPRLNAHIDFKPFSISGRLIVKKHINIAMPVVLNNGDTYPVNILEAETKTLKELQEQTTDVVTRMKTTNIQRTYTDMVLNRGIAFVLTGKIAKAVAMGVKGAFGKSKMGKISDLFNQPPKESNALTPQHVNEGTVCFSNWGTLAKGLNGMGTQAPLLYPQVFMMGTGTVQDKEFVFRNSNGEIDLGVKKVLPITLTFDHRIGALNDVVPFIKVLDEIFENPQIIKTW
;
A
#
# COMPACT_ATOMS: atom_id res chain seq x y z
N MET A 1 21.12 9.50 8.32
CA MET A 1 20.00 10.22 7.67
C MET A 1 20.06 11.67 8.12
N GLY A 2 20.14 12.67 7.22
CA GLY A 2 20.17 14.09 7.60
C GLY A 2 18.87 14.54 8.27
N LEU A 3 18.93 15.56 9.14
CA LEU A 3 17.78 16.08 9.91
C LEU A 3 16.57 16.39 9.03
N LYS A 4 16.79 17.01 7.86
CA LYS A 4 15.70 17.31 6.90
C LYS A 4 14.97 16.04 6.49
N LYS A 5 15.68 15.01 6.00
CA LYS A 5 15.08 13.72 5.60
C LYS A 5 14.39 13.04 6.78
N PHE A 6 14.98 13.09 7.97
CA PHE A 6 14.35 12.58 9.19
C PHE A 6 12.99 13.24 9.47
N LEU A 7 12.94 14.59 9.40
CA LEU A 7 11.70 15.33 9.63
C LEU A 7 10.66 15.08 8.53
N ASP A 8 11.10 15.05 7.28
CA ASP A 8 10.20 14.86 6.13
C ASP A 8 9.54 13.47 6.20
N VAL A 9 10.31 12.42 6.47
CA VAL A 9 9.79 11.05 6.61
C VAL A 9 8.92 10.91 7.86
N THR A 10 9.42 11.36 9.03
CA THR A 10 8.72 11.16 10.30
C THR A 10 7.41 11.93 10.39
N LEU A 11 7.33 13.10 9.75
CA LEU A 11 6.15 13.97 9.76
C LEU A 11 5.38 13.96 8.44
N HIS A 12 5.73 13.07 7.50
CA HIS A 12 5.10 12.96 6.19
C HIS A 12 5.03 14.29 5.43
N ARG A 13 6.16 15.01 5.39
CA ARG A 13 6.29 16.28 4.67
C ARG A 13 6.55 16.04 3.18
N PRO A 14 6.15 17.00 2.30
CA PRO A 14 6.59 16.97 0.92
C PRO A 14 8.11 17.05 0.82
N ILE A 15 8.68 16.25 -0.07
CA ILE A 15 10.11 16.32 -0.44
C ILE A 15 10.27 16.93 -1.84
N GLU A 16 11.49 17.20 -2.25
CA GLU A 16 11.78 17.70 -3.59
C GLU A 16 11.28 16.72 -4.65
N GLY A 17 10.47 17.22 -5.60
CA GLY A 17 9.82 16.45 -6.65
C GLY A 17 8.44 15.90 -6.28
N ASP A 18 7.95 16.06 -5.04
CA ASP A 18 6.56 15.82 -4.69
C ASP A 18 5.67 16.95 -5.24
N ARG A 19 4.53 16.59 -5.84
CA ARG A 19 3.50 17.55 -6.21
C ARG A 19 2.51 17.74 -5.06
N VAL A 20 2.31 19.00 -4.64
CA VAL A 20 1.37 19.37 -3.57
C VAL A 20 0.15 20.06 -4.17
N GLU A 21 -1.03 19.47 -3.97
CA GLU A 21 -2.31 20.06 -4.35
C GLU A 21 -3.08 20.48 -3.09
N TYR A 22 -3.53 21.74 -3.06
CA TYR A 22 -4.33 22.27 -1.97
C TYR A 22 -5.83 22.15 -2.27
N PHE A 23 -6.64 21.87 -1.25
CA PHE A 23 -8.10 21.92 -1.35
C PHE A 23 -8.55 23.38 -1.46
N GLY A 24 -8.35 24.02 -2.61
CA GLY A 24 -8.67 25.43 -2.87
C GLY A 24 -10.15 25.66 -3.11
N GLU A 25 -10.84 24.75 -3.78
CA GLU A 25 -12.24 24.88 -4.14
C GLU A 25 -13.17 24.60 -2.94
N VAL A 26 -14.21 25.44 -2.76
CA VAL A 26 -15.20 25.28 -1.69
C VAL A 26 -15.82 23.87 -1.71
N LYS A 27 -16.18 23.35 -2.89
CA LYS A 27 -16.74 21.99 -3.06
C LYS A 27 -15.82 20.92 -2.48
N LYS A 28 -14.52 20.96 -2.79
CA LYS A 28 -13.53 20.00 -2.27
C LYS A 28 -13.38 20.10 -0.76
N LYS A 29 -13.36 21.33 -0.22
CA LYS A 29 -13.28 21.57 1.23
C LYS A 29 -14.51 21.04 1.96
N CYS A 30 -15.72 21.32 1.45
CA CYS A 30 -16.97 20.87 2.05
C CYS A 30 -17.10 19.34 2.01
N ASN A 31 -16.78 18.71 0.89
CA ASN A 31 -16.78 17.24 0.78
C ASN A 31 -15.80 16.61 1.78
N GLY A 32 -14.56 17.12 1.86
CA GLY A 32 -13.57 16.65 2.81
C GLY A 32 -14.02 16.79 4.26
N TYR A 33 -14.70 17.89 4.61
CA TYR A 33 -15.26 18.12 5.94
C TYR A 33 -16.37 17.12 6.27
N VAL A 34 -17.36 16.97 5.39
CA VAL A 34 -18.49 16.05 5.59
C VAL A 34 -18.03 14.63 5.75
N LEU A 35 -17.15 14.16 4.85
CA LEU A 35 -16.64 12.80 4.87
C LEU A 35 -15.73 12.53 6.09
N SER A 36 -14.98 13.54 6.55
CA SER A 36 -14.14 13.42 7.75
C SER A 36 -14.95 13.39 9.04
N ASN A 37 -16.15 13.98 9.04
CA ASN A 37 -17.07 13.86 10.17
C ASN A 37 -17.79 12.52 10.19
N ALA A 38 -18.00 11.88 9.02
CA ALA A 38 -18.64 10.57 8.94
C ALA A 38 -17.67 9.45 9.36
N THR A 39 -16.41 9.54 8.96
CA THR A 39 -15.37 8.56 9.31
C THR A 39 -13.99 9.24 9.37
N ASN A 40 -13.06 8.65 10.13
CA ASN A 40 -11.68 9.14 10.19
C ASN A 40 -10.94 8.96 8.82
N GLN A 41 -11.35 7.98 8.04
CA GLN A 41 -10.86 7.69 6.70
C GLN A 41 -12.03 7.24 5.82
N PRO A 42 -12.72 8.18 5.14
CA PRO A 42 -13.86 7.85 4.29
C PRO A 42 -13.38 7.11 3.05
N ALA A 43 -13.33 5.79 3.15
CA ALA A 43 -12.89 4.93 2.06
C ALA A 43 -14.08 4.57 1.16
N ALA A 44 -13.86 4.61 -0.15
CA ALA A 44 -14.69 3.95 -1.15
C ALA A 44 -13.93 2.77 -1.74
N ALA A 45 -14.65 1.74 -2.16
CA ALA A 45 -14.04 0.57 -2.75
C ALA A 45 -14.71 0.25 -4.10
N TYR A 46 -13.89 -0.21 -5.04
CA TYR A 46 -14.32 -0.81 -6.30
C TYR A 46 -13.74 -2.21 -6.37
N ALA A 47 -14.61 -3.22 -6.33
CA ALA A 47 -14.22 -4.62 -6.40
C ALA A 47 -14.72 -5.20 -7.72
N TYR A 48 -13.86 -5.95 -8.42
CA TYR A 48 -14.19 -6.60 -9.66
C TYR A 48 -13.41 -7.91 -9.84
N GLU A 49 -13.89 -8.74 -10.73
CA GLU A 49 -13.30 -10.01 -11.12
C GLU A 49 -12.57 -9.84 -12.45
N ALA A 50 -11.25 -9.71 -12.38
CA ALA A 50 -10.43 -9.55 -13.56
C ALA A 50 -10.22 -10.90 -14.26
N ASP A 51 -10.45 -10.96 -15.57
CA ASP A 51 -10.01 -12.08 -16.40
C ASP A 51 -8.51 -11.97 -16.64
N ILE A 52 -7.77 -12.86 -16.02
CA ILE A 52 -6.30 -12.89 -16.09
C ILE A 52 -5.78 -14.11 -16.86
N THR A 53 -6.63 -14.78 -17.65
CA THR A 53 -6.26 -16.04 -18.33
C THR A 53 -4.99 -15.88 -19.15
N LYS A 54 -4.92 -14.86 -19.99
CA LYS A 54 -3.75 -14.56 -20.82
C LYS A 54 -2.53 -14.18 -19.98
N LEU A 55 -2.73 -13.34 -18.96
CA LEU A 55 -1.64 -12.93 -18.05
C LEU A 55 -1.10 -14.11 -17.25
N TRP A 56 -1.98 -15.02 -16.83
CA TRP A 56 -1.59 -16.20 -16.07
C TRP A 56 -0.69 -17.14 -16.89
N ASP A 57 -1.00 -17.30 -18.17
CA ASP A 57 -0.18 -18.13 -19.08
C ASP A 57 1.16 -17.44 -19.38
N ALA A 58 1.16 -16.15 -19.70
CA ALA A 58 2.40 -15.38 -19.89
C ALA A 58 3.30 -15.38 -18.63
N TYR A 59 2.69 -15.30 -17.43
CA TYR A 59 3.42 -15.42 -16.18
C TYR A 59 4.08 -16.80 -16.02
N LYS A 60 3.38 -17.90 -16.35
CA LYS A 60 3.94 -19.25 -16.28
C LYS A 60 5.15 -19.42 -17.22
N GLU A 61 5.03 -18.90 -18.45
CA GLU A 61 6.13 -18.88 -19.41
C GLU A 61 7.33 -18.12 -18.85
N LEU A 62 7.11 -16.85 -18.46
CA LEU A 62 8.18 -16.00 -17.93
C LEU A 62 8.83 -16.61 -16.70
N LYS A 63 8.06 -17.21 -15.80
CA LYS A 63 8.57 -17.88 -14.60
C LYS A 63 9.47 -19.09 -14.92
N ALA A 64 9.18 -19.80 -16.00
CA ALA A 64 10.01 -20.91 -16.45
C ALA A 64 11.34 -20.43 -17.09
N GLU A 65 11.33 -19.25 -17.70
CA GLU A 65 12.46 -18.71 -18.47
C GLU A 65 13.38 -17.79 -17.65
N CYS A 66 12.86 -17.07 -16.62
CA CYS A 66 13.57 -15.97 -16.00
C CYS A 66 14.76 -16.36 -15.09
N GLY A 67 14.90 -17.62 -14.70
CA GLY A 67 16.05 -18.11 -13.91
C GLY A 67 16.11 -17.65 -12.44
N TYR A 68 15.04 -17.05 -11.93
CA TYR A 68 14.89 -16.65 -10.52
C TYR A 68 13.47 -16.95 -10.01
N PRO A 69 13.24 -17.04 -8.67
CA PRO A 69 11.95 -17.42 -8.12
C PRO A 69 10.93 -16.29 -8.24
N LEU A 70 10.36 -16.08 -9.43
CA LEU A 70 9.36 -15.05 -9.69
C LEU A 70 8.00 -15.44 -9.09
N SER A 71 7.42 -14.55 -8.29
CA SER A 71 6.08 -14.69 -7.71
C SER A 71 5.03 -13.94 -8.53
N PHE A 72 3.78 -14.45 -8.53
CA PHE A 72 2.67 -13.71 -9.16
C PHE A 72 2.39 -12.38 -8.46
N ASN A 73 2.65 -12.31 -7.15
CA ASN A 73 2.55 -11.03 -6.41
C ASN A 73 3.48 -9.96 -6.98
N THR A 74 4.68 -10.33 -7.40
CA THR A 74 5.63 -9.38 -8.01
C THR A 74 5.11 -8.84 -9.33
N ILE A 75 4.48 -9.69 -10.15
CA ILE A 75 3.77 -9.25 -11.37
C ILE A 75 2.66 -8.25 -11.02
N MET A 76 1.81 -8.58 -10.04
CA MET A 76 0.69 -7.70 -9.64
C MET A 76 1.16 -6.39 -9.01
N MET A 77 2.26 -6.40 -8.24
CA MET A 77 2.86 -5.17 -7.73
C MET A 77 3.41 -4.30 -8.86
N LYS A 78 4.05 -4.90 -9.87
CA LYS A 78 4.53 -4.15 -11.03
C LYS A 78 3.38 -3.60 -11.87
N ALA A 79 2.32 -4.39 -12.10
CA ALA A 79 1.09 -3.92 -12.74
C ALA A 79 0.45 -2.74 -11.97
N MET A 80 0.41 -2.82 -10.63
CA MET A 80 -0.03 -1.71 -9.78
C MET A 80 0.83 -0.45 -9.99
N VAL A 81 2.15 -0.60 -10.09
CA VAL A 81 3.07 0.52 -10.37
C VAL A 81 2.74 1.18 -11.70
N GLU A 82 2.51 0.41 -12.75
CA GLU A 82 2.15 0.95 -14.07
C GLU A 82 0.79 1.68 -14.03
N GLY A 83 -0.20 1.11 -13.34
CA GLY A 83 -1.48 1.77 -13.10
C GLY A 83 -1.35 3.10 -12.33
N LEU A 84 -0.47 3.15 -11.32
CA LEU A 84 -0.20 4.38 -10.55
C LEU A 84 0.48 5.48 -11.39
N LYS A 85 1.29 5.12 -12.37
CA LYS A 85 1.86 6.09 -13.34
C LYS A 85 0.77 6.79 -14.14
N ALA A 86 -0.30 6.07 -14.51
CA ALA A 86 -1.45 6.63 -15.22
C ALA A 86 -2.41 7.41 -14.30
N ALA A 87 -2.43 7.09 -13.00
CA ALA A 87 -3.28 7.74 -12.00
C ALA A 87 -2.46 8.23 -10.79
N PRO A 88 -1.54 9.19 -10.96
CA PRO A 88 -0.53 9.55 -9.95
C PRO A 88 -1.13 10.11 -8.65
N ARG A 89 -2.36 10.62 -8.67
CA ARG A 89 -3.05 11.08 -7.46
C ARG A 89 -3.38 9.95 -6.48
N LEU A 90 -3.39 8.70 -6.94
CA LEU A 90 -3.53 7.52 -6.08
C LEU A 90 -2.25 7.22 -5.29
N ASN A 91 -1.07 7.63 -5.78
CA ASN A 91 0.19 7.55 -5.07
C ASN A 91 0.42 8.81 -4.24
N ALA A 92 -0.36 8.99 -3.17
CA ALA A 92 -0.34 10.22 -2.41
C ALA A 92 -0.60 10.02 -0.91
N HIS A 93 -0.26 11.05 -0.14
CA HIS A 93 -0.64 11.22 1.26
C HIS A 93 -1.66 12.35 1.39
N ILE A 94 -2.63 12.18 2.29
CA ILE A 94 -3.62 13.20 2.58
C ILE A 94 -3.35 13.85 3.95
N ASP A 95 -3.41 15.18 3.99
CA ASP A 95 -3.40 15.99 5.21
C ASP A 95 -4.63 16.89 5.17
N PHE A 96 -5.73 16.46 5.80
CA PHE A 96 -6.98 17.22 5.86
C PHE A 96 -7.31 17.58 7.31
N LYS A 97 -7.60 18.85 7.54
CA LYS A 97 -7.93 19.42 8.85
C LYS A 97 -9.40 19.81 8.88
N PRO A 98 -10.28 18.98 9.50
CA PRO A 98 -11.73 19.24 9.51
C PRO A 98 -12.11 20.59 10.10
N PHE A 99 -11.48 20.99 11.21
CA PHE A 99 -11.80 22.26 11.89
C PHE A 99 -11.58 23.50 11.03
N SER A 100 -10.48 23.53 10.25
CA SER A 100 -10.17 24.66 9.37
C SER A 100 -10.71 24.47 7.96
N ILE A 101 -11.44 23.38 7.70
CA ILE A 101 -11.95 23.00 6.37
C ILE A 101 -10.84 23.18 5.31
N SER A 102 -9.63 22.74 5.63
CA SER A 102 -8.47 22.90 4.79
C SER A 102 -7.72 21.59 4.67
N GLY A 103 -7.08 21.37 3.51
CA GLY A 103 -6.31 20.17 3.30
C GLY A 103 -5.44 20.26 2.07
N ARG A 104 -4.55 19.30 1.97
CA ARG A 104 -3.65 19.11 0.84
C ARG A 104 -3.49 17.64 0.54
N LEU A 105 -3.37 17.33 -0.73
CA LEU A 105 -2.95 16.04 -1.25
C LEU A 105 -1.46 16.16 -1.64
N ILE A 106 -0.65 15.29 -1.10
CA ILE A 106 0.79 15.25 -1.35
C ILE A 106 1.04 14.08 -2.29
N VAL A 107 1.03 14.33 -3.59
CA VAL A 107 1.35 13.32 -4.60
C VAL A 107 2.84 13.00 -4.50
N LYS A 108 3.15 11.74 -4.24
CA LYS A 108 4.51 11.29 -3.94
C LYS A 108 5.32 11.09 -5.22
N LYS A 109 6.61 11.45 -5.15
CA LYS A 109 7.56 11.24 -6.25
C LYS A 109 7.83 9.75 -6.45
N HIS A 110 8.05 9.03 -5.35
CA HIS A 110 8.37 7.61 -5.37
C HIS A 110 7.16 6.76 -5.00
N ILE A 111 7.08 5.57 -5.59
CA ILE A 111 6.06 4.57 -5.28
C ILE A 111 6.66 3.57 -4.29
N ASN A 112 6.31 3.73 -3.01
CA ASN A 112 6.72 2.84 -1.95
C ASN A 112 5.54 1.95 -1.55
N ILE A 113 5.63 0.66 -1.87
CA ILE A 113 4.53 -0.29 -1.67
C ILE A 113 4.58 -0.82 -0.24
N ALA A 114 3.59 -0.47 0.58
CA ALA A 114 3.38 -1.11 1.87
C ALA A 114 2.71 -2.47 1.66
N MET A 115 3.39 -3.54 2.03
CA MET A 115 2.88 -4.90 1.93
C MET A 115 2.70 -5.50 3.32
N PRO A 116 1.48 -5.88 3.75
CA PRO A 116 1.24 -6.58 5.01
C PRO A 116 1.89 -7.97 4.99
N VAL A 117 2.72 -8.24 5.98
CA VAL A 117 3.37 -9.55 6.21
C VAL A 117 2.85 -10.15 7.50
N VAL A 118 2.37 -11.39 7.42
CA VAL A 118 1.90 -12.15 8.58
C VAL A 118 3.09 -12.88 9.20
N LEU A 119 3.29 -12.68 10.49
CA LEU A 119 4.31 -13.34 11.29
C LEU A 119 3.81 -14.69 11.82
N ASN A 120 4.73 -15.53 12.29
CA ASN A 120 4.42 -16.86 12.83
C ASN A 120 3.47 -16.84 14.04
N ASN A 121 3.41 -15.72 14.77
CA ASN A 121 2.51 -15.50 15.90
C ASN A 121 1.09 -15.02 15.49
N GLY A 122 0.83 -14.89 14.18
CA GLY A 122 -0.43 -14.38 13.63
C GLY A 122 -0.53 -12.87 13.52
N ASP A 123 0.43 -12.11 14.05
CA ASP A 123 0.47 -10.64 13.91
C ASP A 123 0.78 -10.25 12.47
N THR A 124 0.18 -9.14 12.01
CA THR A 124 0.40 -8.61 10.68
C THR A 124 1.01 -7.23 10.75
N TYR A 125 2.12 -7.02 10.04
CA TYR A 125 2.82 -5.73 9.97
C TYR A 125 3.10 -5.33 8.53
N PRO A 126 2.90 -4.06 8.16
CA PRO A 126 3.30 -3.56 6.85
C PRO A 126 4.82 -3.44 6.76
N VAL A 127 5.39 -3.92 5.65
CA VAL A 127 6.78 -3.65 5.26
C VAL A 127 6.77 -2.92 3.91
N ASN A 128 7.71 -2.01 3.71
CA ASN A 128 7.75 -1.19 2.52
C ASN A 128 8.81 -1.67 1.53
N ILE A 129 8.38 -1.84 0.29
CA ILE A 129 9.21 -2.00 -0.88
C ILE A 129 9.42 -0.60 -1.44
N LEU A 130 10.66 -0.12 -1.43
CA LEU A 130 10.96 1.28 -1.72
C LEU A 130 11.25 1.47 -3.21
N GLU A 131 10.78 2.62 -3.76
CA GLU A 131 11.06 3.05 -5.13
C GLU A 131 10.73 1.98 -6.19
N ALA A 132 9.56 1.35 -6.07
CA ALA A 132 9.14 0.23 -6.92
C ALA A 132 9.06 0.61 -8.41
N GLU A 133 8.85 1.89 -8.73
CA GLU A 133 8.78 2.40 -10.11
C GLU A 133 10.12 2.33 -10.85
N THR A 134 11.23 2.30 -10.12
CA THR A 134 12.58 2.24 -10.70
C THR A 134 13.10 0.82 -10.92
N LYS A 135 12.36 -0.18 -10.44
CA LYS A 135 12.84 -1.56 -10.36
C LYS A 135 12.35 -2.43 -11.52
N THR A 136 13.24 -3.27 -12.00
CA THR A 136 12.90 -4.43 -12.82
C THR A 136 12.12 -5.47 -12.00
N LEU A 137 11.49 -6.44 -12.66
CA LEU A 137 10.83 -7.55 -11.96
C LEU A 137 11.76 -8.32 -11.04
N LYS A 138 13.00 -8.53 -11.48
CA LYS A 138 14.02 -9.24 -10.70
C LYS A 138 14.35 -8.48 -9.41
N GLU A 139 14.68 -7.19 -9.53
CA GLU A 139 15.01 -6.33 -8.38
C GLU A 139 13.83 -6.18 -7.42
N LEU A 140 12.60 -6.07 -7.95
CA LEU A 140 11.40 -6.01 -7.14
C LEU A 140 11.16 -7.32 -6.37
N GLN A 141 11.38 -8.47 -7.02
CA GLN A 141 11.30 -9.79 -6.37
C GLN A 141 12.38 -9.96 -5.30
N GLU A 142 13.60 -9.57 -5.57
CA GLU A 142 14.73 -9.65 -4.63
C GLU A 142 14.49 -8.77 -3.41
N GLN A 143 14.11 -7.52 -3.60
CA GLN A 143 13.79 -6.61 -2.50
C GLN A 143 12.60 -7.12 -1.68
N THR A 144 11.55 -7.63 -2.33
CA THR A 144 10.40 -8.22 -1.63
C THR A 144 10.83 -9.39 -0.76
N THR A 145 11.67 -10.26 -1.28
CA THR A 145 12.19 -11.43 -0.55
C THR A 145 13.07 -11.00 0.62
N ASP A 146 13.95 -9.99 0.42
CA ASP A 146 14.81 -9.44 1.46
C ASP A 146 13.98 -8.87 2.61
N VAL A 147 13.06 -7.94 2.34
CA VAL A 147 12.29 -7.30 3.43
C VAL A 147 11.40 -8.29 4.17
N VAL A 148 10.80 -9.28 3.49
CA VAL A 148 10.02 -10.34 4.14
C VAL A 148 10.88 -11.24 5.02
N THR A 149 12.07 -11.59 4.55
CA THR A 149 13.01 -12.43 5.32
C THR A 149 13.50 -11.69 6.56
N ARG A 150 13.91 -10.44 6.40
CA ARG A 150 14.36 -9.58 7.52
C ARG A 150 13.24 -9.31 8.51
N MET A 151 11.98 -9.17 8.04
CA MET A 151 10.83 -8.98 8.91
C MET A 151 10.64 -10.12 9.92
N LYS A 152 10.90 -11.37 9.50
CA LYS A 152 10.77 -12.55 10.37
C LYS A 152 11.78 -12.59 11.51
N THR A 153 12.94 -11.96 11.35
CA THR A 153 14.03 -11.91 12.33
C THR A 153 14.12 -10.58 13.09
N THR A 154 13.44 -9.53 12.60
CA THR A 154 13.47 -8.20 13.21
C THR A 154 12.63 -8.17 14.49
N ASN A 155 13.18 -7.59 15.55
CA ASN A 155 12.41 -7.22 16.74
C ASN A 155 11.47 -6.05 16.41
N ILE A 156 10.24 -6.39 16.03
CA ILE A 156 9.22 -5.43 15.61
C ILE A 156 8.89 -4.43 16.71
N GLN A 157 8.79 -4.88 17.95
CA GLN A 157 8.54 -4.00 19.10
C GLN A 157 9.60 -2.89 19.19
N ARG A 158 10.87 -3.24 18.96
CA ARG A 158 11.97 -2.28 18.93
C ARG A 158 11.84 -1.29 17.78
N THR A 159 11.52 -1.77 16.58
CA THR A 159 11.34 -0.91 15.39
C THR A 159 10.22 0.10 15.61
N TYR A 160 9.07 -0.33 16.14
CA TYR A 160 7.96 0.57 16.46
C TYR A 160 8.30 1.55 17.58
N THR A 161 9.06 1.11 18.59
CA THR A 161 9.56 1.98 19.65
C THR A 161 10.41 3.12 19.06
N ASP A 162 11.34 2.78 18.16
CA ASP A 162 12.15 3.79 17.47
C ASP A 162 11.29 4.75 16.63
N MET A 163 10.23 4.27 15.97
CA MET A 163 9.30 5.14 15.24
C MET A 163 8.61 6.14 16.17
N VAL A 164 8.14 5.69 17.32
CA VAL A 164 7.49 6.55 18.31
C VAL A 164 8.45 7.58 18.86
N LEU A 165 9.67 7.17 19.24
CA LEU A 165 10.72 8.07 19.73
C LEU A 165 11.09 9.11 18.66
N ASN A 166 11.32 8.67 17.42
CA ASN A 166 11.63 9.55 16.30
C ASN A 166 10.52 10.58 16.06
N ARG A 167 9.25 10.18 16.19
CA ARG A 167 8.11 11.08 16.04
C ARG A 167 8.05 12.09 17.20
N GLY A 168 8.36 11.68 18.43
CA GLY A 168 8.48 12.56 19.58
C GLY A 168 9.57 13.62 19.38
N ILE A 169 10.75 13.19 18.97
CA ILE A 169 11.89 14.08 18.66
C ILE A 169 11.50 15.07 17.54
N ALA A 170 10.87 14.58 16.46
CA ALA A 170 10.42 15.43 15.36
C ALA A 170 9.40 16.50 15.80
N PHE A 171 8.49 16.18 16.74
CA PHE A 171 7.58 17.16 17.31
C PHE A 171 8.30 18.24 18.10
N VAL A 172 9.30 17.86 18.94
CA VAL A 172 10.11 18.83 19.68
C VAL A 172 10.87 19.74 18.72
N LEU A 173 11.58 19.17 17.75
CA LEU A 173 12.37 19.93 16.77
C LEU A 173 11.54 20.85 15.86
N THR A 174 10.24 20.61 15.74
CA THR A 174 9.31 21.44 14.96
C THR A 174 8.44 22.37 15.81
N GLY A 175 8.78 22.55 17.10
CA GLY A 175 8.06 23.42 18.03
C GLY A 175 6.66 22.91 18.44
N LYS A 176 6.31 21.65 18.10
CA LYS A 176 5.03 21.02 18.46
C LYS A 176 5.11 20.35 19.84
N ILE A 177 5.63 21.07 20.85
CA ILE A 177 5.94 20.55 22.19
C ILE A 177 4.71 19.96 22.86
N ALA A 178 3.53 20.61 22.73
CA ALA A 178 2.29 20.08 23.29
C ALA A 178 1.92 18.69 22.74
N LYS A 179 2.20 18.42 21.46
CA LYS A 179 1.99 17.10 20.86
C LYS A 179 2.99 16.07 21.37
N ALA A 180 4.24 16.45 21.57
CA ALA A 180 5.26 15.57 22.16
C ALA A 180 4.89 15.20 23.60
N VAL A 181 4.48 16.17 24.41
CA VAL A 181 4.01 15.96 25.79
C VAL A 181 2.77 15.07 25.82
N ALA A 182 1.76 15.36 24.99
CA ALA A 182 0.53 14.55 24.91
C ALA A 182 0.85 13.09 24.51
N MET A 183 1.81 12.87 23.62
CA MET A 183 2.25 11.54 23.24
C MET A 183 2.97 10.82 24.39
N GLY A 184 3.84 11.53 25.12
CA GLY A 184 4.50 11.01 26.32
C GLY A 184 3.52 10.64 27.43
N VAL A 185 2.54 11.51 27.72
CA VAL A 185 1.49 11.27 28.71
C VAL A 185 0.63 10.07 28.32
N LYS A 186 0.18 9.98 27.06
CA LYS A 186 -0.59 8.81 26.58
C LYS A 186 0.22 7.53 26.66
N GLY A 187 1.52 7.57 26.40
CA GLY A 187 2.42 6.43 26.56
C GLY A 187 2.64 6.01 28.01
N ALA A 188 2.69 7.01 28.94
CA ALA A 188 2.92 6.76 30.37
C ALA A 188 1.67 6.26 31.12
N PHE A 189 0.49 6.82 30.80
CA PHE A 189 -0.75 6.59 31.54
C PHE A 189 -1.85 5.90 30.72
N GLY A 190 -1.65 5.74 29.41
CA GLY A 190 -2.61 5.06 28.53
C GLY A 190 -2.61 3.54 28.83
N LYS A 191 -3.80 2.92 28.68
CA LYS A 191 -3.96 1.44 28.63
C LYS A 191 -3.39 0.87 27.31
N SER A 192 -2.33 1.48 26.78
CA SER A 192 -1.69 1.06 25.54
C SER A 192 -0.93 -0.25 25.76
N LYS A 193 -1.06 -1.20 24.84
CA LYS A 193 -0.21 -2.40 24.81
C LYS A 193 1.28 -2.11 24.54
N MET A 194 1.66 -0.85 24.37
CA MET A 194 3.06 -0.43 24.16
C MET A 194 3.93 -0.56 25.43
N GLY A 195 3.36 -0.98 26.57
CA GLY A 195 4.10 -1.14 27.80
C GLY A 195 4.35 0.17 28.56
N LYS A 196 5.16 0.10 29.62
CA LYS A 196 5.58 1.27 30.41
C LYS A 196 6.66 2.04 29.64
N ILE A 197 6.81 3.35 29.91
CA ILE A 197 7.90 4.16 29.33
C ILE A 197 9.27 3.51 29.58
N SER A 198 9.49 2.88 30.74
CA SER A 198 10.69 2.11 31.03
C SER A 198 11.00 1.04 30.00
N ASP A 199 9.98 0.39 29.45
CA ASP A 199 10.14 -0.70 28.49
C ASP A 199 10.64 -0.18 27.11
N LEU A 200 10.41 1.11 26.81
CA LEU A 200 10.93 1.76 25.62
C LEU A 200 12.46 1.88 25.64
N PHE A 201 13.04 2.05 26.84
CA PHE A 201 14.49 2.20 27.02
C PHE A 201 15.21 0.88 27.27
N ASN A 202 14.48 -0.15 27.73
CA ASN A 202 15.02 -1.48 28.05
C ASN A 202 14.88 -2.49 26.91
N GLN A 203 14.77 -2.01 25.67
CA GLN A 203 14.70 -2.87 24.50
C GLN A 203 16.05 -3.54 24.18
N PRO A 204 16.06 -4.80 23.71
CA PRO A 204 17.29 -5.46 23.32
C PRO A 204 18.00 -4.69 22.18
N PRO A 205 19.32 -4.88 22.01
CA PRO A 205 20.06 -4.28 20.91
C PRO A 205 19.42 -4.64 19.56
N LYS A 206 19.58 -3.75 18.57
CA LYS A 206 19.15 -4.04 17.20
C LYS A 206 20.06 -5.11 16.60
N GLU A 207 19.45 -6.05 15.92
CA GLU A 207 20.16 -6.98 15.04
C GLU A 207 20.77 -6.21 13.86
N SER A 208 21.91 -6.67 13.35
CA SER A 208 22.67 -5.99 12.29
C SER A 208 21.88 -5.83 10.98
N ASN A 209 20.98 -6.78 10.70
CA ASN A 209 20.12 -6.82 9.51
C ASN A 209 18.67 -6.41 9.78
N ALA A 210 18.36 -5.88 10.98
CA ALA A 210 17.00 -5.48 11.34
C ALA A 210 16.41 -4.44 10.37
N LEU A 211 15.10 -4.52 10.15
CA LEU A 211 14.38 -3.49 9.42
C LEU A 211 14.46 -2.15 10.15
N THR A 212 14.68 -1.09 9.42
CA THR A 212 14.70 0.28 9.96
C THR A 212 13.29 0.86 9.96
N PRO A 213 13.02 1.94 10.72
CA PRO A 213 11.76 2.67 10.65
C PRO A 213 11.34 3.05 9.22
N GLN A 214 12.28 3.27 8.32
CA GLN A 214 12.03 3.56 6.91
C GLN A 214 11.29 2.41 6.20
N HIS A 215 11.68 1.16 6.44
CA HIS A 215 11.03 -0.01 5.88
C HIS A 215 9.61 -0.25 6.41
N VAL A 216 9.15 0.51 7.40
CA VAL A 216 7.82 0.37 8.00
C VAL A 216 6.95 1.62 7.81
N ASN A 217 7.55 2.81 7.69
CA ASN A 217 6.81 4.08 7.74
C ASN A 217 6.81 4.89 6.42
N GLU A 218 7.56 4.47 5.40
CA GLU A 218 7.67 5.22 4.14
C GLU A 218 6.70 4.75 3.04
N GLY A 219 5.74 3.88 3.34
CA GLY A 219 4.76 3.42 2.37
C GLY A 219 3.90 4.58 1.83
N THR A 220 3.67 4.59 0.52
CA THR A 220 2.84 5.59 -0.16
C THR A 220 1.53 5.01 -0.66
N VAL A 221 1.51 3.71 -0.93
CA VAL A 221 0.35 2.89 -1.32
C VAL A 221 0.43 1.54 -0.64
N CYS A 222 -0.69 0.83 -0.55
CA CYS A 222 -0.73 -0.52 0.02
C CYS A 222 -1.06 -1.56 -1.07
N PHE A 223 -0.34 -2.68 -1.05
CA PHE A 223 -0.68 -3.89 -1.79
C PHE A 223 -0.88 -5.05 -0.83
N SER A 224 -2.03 -5.71 -0.87
CA SER A 224 -2.32 -6.85 -0.01
C SER A 224 -2.84 -8.04 -0.83
N ASN A 225 -2.22 -9.20 -0.66
CA ASN A 225 -2.74 -10.45 -1.24
C ASN A 225 -3.45 -11.28 -0.16
N TRP A 226 -4.78 -11.21 -0.18
CA TRP A 226 -5.62 -12.00 0.73
C TRP A 226 -5.71 -13.47 0.32
N GLY A 227 -5.41 -13.77 -0.95
CA GLY A 227 -5.40 -15.13 -1.47
C GLY A 227 -4.38 -16.03 -0.78
N THR A 228 -3.31 -15.48 -0.23
CA THR A 228 -2.35 -16.26 0.57
C THR A 228 -2.91 -16.68 1.93
N LEU A 229 -3.79 -15.87 2.52
CA LEU A 229 -4.46 -16.16 3.80
C LEU A 229 -5.71 -17.02 3.60
N ALA A 230 -6.43 -16.78 2.50
CA ALA A 230 -7.66 -17.48 2.15
C ALA A 230 -7.42 -18.60 1.11
N LYS A 231 -6.28 -19.28 1.18
CA LYS A 231 -5.90 -20.33 0.24
C LYS A 231 -6.97 -21.42 0.19
N GLY A 232 -7.45 -21.71 -1.02
CA GLY A 232 -8.52 -22.67 -1.24
C GLY A 232 -9.94 -22.14 -1.00
N LEU A 233 -10.10 -20.85 -0.65
CA LEU A 233 -11.39 -20.19 -0.55
C LEU A 233 -11.64 -19.32 -1.78
N ASN A 234 -12.86 -19.39 -2.33
CA ASN A 234 -13.32 -18.61 -3.49
C ASN A 234 -13.95 -17.27 -3.04
N GLY A 235 -13.35 -16.63 -2.05
CA GLY A 235 -13.81 -15.36 -1.53
C GLY A 235 -13.22 -14.16 -2.27
N MET A 236 -13.91 -13.03 -2.17
CA MET A 236 -13.44 -11.71 -2.59
C MET A 236 -13.51 -10.75 -1.41
N GLY A 237 -12.43 -10.06 -1.13
CA GLY A 237 -12.46 -8.93 -0.20
C GLY A 237 -13.16 -7.74 -0.89
N THR A 238 -14.11 -7.12 -0.19
CA THR A 238 -14.87 -5.99 -0.77
C THR A 238 -14.35 -4.64 -0.32
N GLN A 239 -13.63 -4.58 0.78
CA GLN A 239 -13.05 -3.37 1.33
C GLN A 239 -11.90 -3.70 2.29
N ALA A 240 -10.88 -2.84 2.33
CA ALA A 240 -9.82 -2.87 3.33
C ALA A 240 -9.56 -1.48 3.89
N PRO A 241 -9.10 -1.37 5.14
CA PRO A 241 -8.73 -0.08 5.72
C PRO A 241 -7.49 0.48 5.02
N LEU A 242 -7.52 1.79 4.77
CA LEU A 242 -6.36 2.51 4.28
C LEU A 242 -5.33 2.71 5.40
N LEU A 243 -4.05 2.59 5.08
CA LEU A 243 -2.96 2.87 6.02
C LEU A 243 -2.66 4.38 6.01
N TYR A 244 -3.32 5.12 6.90
CA TYR A 244 -3.11 6.57 6.99
C TYR A 244 -1.61 6.93 7.09
N PRO A 245 -1.11 7.90 6.31
CA PRO A 245 -1.80 8.89 5.47
C PRO A 245 -1.99 8.49 3.99
N GLN A 246 -1.79 7.23 3.63
CA GLN A 246 -1.99 6.71 2.28
C GLN A 246 -3.46 6.83 1.85
N VAL A 247 -3.68 7.03 0.57
CA VAL A 247 -5.01 7.26 -0.01
C VAL A 247 -5.49 6.12 -0.90
N PHE A 248 -4.64 5.11 -1.14
CA PHE A 248 -4.94 4.03 -2.06
C PHE A 248 -4.39 2.69 -1.61
N MET A 249 -5.16 1.66 -1.87
CA MET A 249 -4.80 0.27 -1.63
C MET A 249 -5.37 -0.61 -2.74
N MET A 250 -4.56 -1.56 -3.21
CA MET A 250 -4.98 -2.66 -4.07
C MET A 250 -4.91 -3.97 -3.30
N GLY A 251 -6.05 -4.65 -3.20
CA GLY A 251 -6.17 -5.99 -2.64
C GLY A 251 -6.40 -7.01 -3.75
N THR A 252 -5.78 -8.19 -3.65
CA THR A 252 -6.01 -9.31 -4.57
C THR A 252 -6.48 -10.54 -3.80
N GLY A 253 -7.43 -11.29 -4.37
CA GLY A 253 -7.88 -12.57 -3.84
C GLY A 253 -7.07 -13.74 -4.36
N THR A 254 -7.62 -14.94 -4.20
CA THR A 254 -7.08 -16.18 -4.80
C THR A 254 -7.44 -16.22 -6.27
N VAL A 255 -6.50 -16.66 -7.13
CA VAL A 255 -6.80 -16.98 -8.54
C VAL A 255 -7.76 -18.16 -8.58
N GLN A 256 -8.84 -18.00 -9.31
CA GLN A 256 -9.95 -18.95 -9.38
C GLN A 256 -10.18 -19.40 -10.82
N ASP A 257 -10.56 -20.66 -11.01
CA ASP A 257 -11.14 -21.13 -12.26
C ASP A 257 -12.63 -20.86 -12.21
N LYS A 258 -13.14 -20.12 -13.21
CA LYS A 258 -14.58 -19.85 -13.34
C LYS A 258 -15.08 -20.24 -14.72
N GLU A 259 -16.21 -20.92 -14.72
CA GLU A 259 -16.95 -21.21 -15.96
C GLU A 259 -17.58 -19.93 -16.50
N PHE A 260 -17.58 -19.80 -17.81
CA PHE A 260 -18.28 -18.72 -18.51
C PHE A 260 -18.93 -19.23 -19.79
N VAL A 261 -20.01 -18.59 -20.16
CA VAL A 261 -20.75 -18.87 -21.37
C VAL A 261 -20.28 -17.93 -22.47
N PHE A 262 -19.98 -18.45 -23.66
CA PHE A 262 -19.61 -17.65 -24.81
C PHE A 262 -20.28 -18.18 -26.07
N ARG A 263 -20.23 -17.40 -27.17
CA ARG A 263 -20.65 -17.89 -28.50
C ARG A 263 -19.39 -18.29 -29.26
N ASN A 264 -19.39 -19.54 -29.76
CA ASN A 264 -18.31 -20.06 -30.58
C ASN A 264 -18.34 -19.44 -31.99
N SER A 265 -17.41 -19.83 -32.85
CA SER A 265 -17.30 -19.33 -34.22
C SER A 265 -18.57 -19.62 -35.10
N ASN A 266 -19.38 -20.60 -34.72
CA ASN A 266 -20.62 -20.95 -35.38
C ASN A 266 -21.82 -20.16 -34.84
N GLY A 267 -21.65 -19.30 -33.83
CA GLY A 267 -22.71 -18.57 -33.17
C GLY A 267 -23.49 -19.34 -32.11
N GLU A 268 -23.10 -20.59 -31.82
CA GLU A 268 -23.72 -21.47 -30.83
C GLU A 268 -23.21 -21.11 -29.41
N ILE A 269 -24.04 -21.36 -28.40
CA ILE A 269 -23.66 -21.19 -26.98
C ILE A 269 -22.73 -22.34 -26.62
N ASP A 270 -21.59 -22.00 -26.03
CA ASP A 270 -20.57 -22.93 -25.54
C ASP A 270 -20.06 -22.51 -24.16
N LEU A 271 -19.41 -23.43 -23.47
CA LEU A 271 -18.84 -23.25 -22.13
C LEU A 271 -17.32 -23.22 -22.18
N GLY A 272 -16.75 -22.30 -21.46
CA GLY A 272 -15.31 -22.19 -21.30
C GLY A 272 -14.92 -22.01 -19.83
N VAL A 273 -13.63 -22.13 -19.55
CA VAL A 273 -13.04 -21.85 -18.23
C VAL A 273 -12.03 -20.73 -18.37
N LYS A 274 -12.07 -19.77 -17.45
CA LYS A 274 -11.14 -18.66 -17.39
C LYS A 274 -10.51 -18.54 -16.00
N LYS A 275 -9.28 -18.02 -15.95
CA LYS A 275 -8.62 -17.64 -14.72
C LYS A 275 -9.10 -16.25 -14.29
N VAL A 276 -9.71 -16.18 -13.13
CA VAL A 276 -10.25 -14.94 -12.56
C VAL A 276 -9.47 -14.57 -11.32
N LEU A 277 -9.06 -13.31 -11.24
CA LEU A 277 -8.47 -12.71 -10.06
C LEU A 277 -9.44 -11.68 -9.47
N PRO A 278 -10.00 -11.92 -8.27
CA PRO A 278 -10.72 -10.89 -7.55
C PRO A 278 -9.76 -9.75 -7.17
N ILE A 279 -10.07 -8.53 -7.58
CA ILE A 279 -9.31 -7.31 -7.27
C ILE A 279 -10.22 -6.34 -6.57
N THR A 280 -9.71 -5.72 -5.50
CA THR A 280 -10.39 -4.66 -4.78
C THR A 280 -9.48 -3.44 -4.70
N LEU A 281 -9.97 -2.32 -5.19
CA LEU A 281 -9.30 -1.03 -5.15
C LEU A 281 -10.01 -0.18 -4.09
N THR A 282 -9.33 0.12 -3.00
CA THR A 282 -9.84 0.98 -1.95
C THR A 282 -9.13 2.33 -2.02
N PHE A 283 -9.88 3.42 -1.98
CA PHE A 283 -9.33 4.78 -2.04
C PHE A 283 -10.04 5.72 -1.10
N ASP A 284 -9.32 6.75 -0.66
CA ASP A 284 -9.88 7.81 0.20
C ASP A 284 -10.78 8.71 -0.65
N HIS A 285 -12.08 8.73 -0.35
CA HIS A 285 -13.08 9.46 -1.16
C HIS A 285 -12.88 10.99 -1.14
N ARG A 286 -12.04 11.50 -0.25
CA ARG A 286 -11.66 12.93 -0.23
C ARG A 286 -10.77 13.33 -1.39
N ILE A 287 -10.04 12.38 -1.99
CA ILE A 287 -9.17 12.68 -3.15
C ILE A 287 -9.95 12.79 -4.46
N GLY A 288 -11.12 12.14 -4.54
CA GLY A 288 -11.94 12.13 -5.75
C GLY A 288 -12.99 11.03 -5.72
N ALA A 289 -13.49 10.66 -6.87
CA ALA A 289 -14.47 9.62 -7.07
C ALA A 289 -13.91 8.51 -7.99
N LEU A 290 -14.73 7.54 -8.37
CA LEU A 290 -14.28 6.41 -9.19
C LEU A 290 -13.65 6.84 -10.53
N ASN A 291 -14.09 7.95 -11.12
CA ASN A 291 -13.49 8.49 -12.34
C ASN A 291 -11.99 8.82 -12.20
N ASP A 292 -11.51 9.13 -10.99
CA ASP A 292 -10.07 9.36 -10.72
C ASP A 292 -9.30 8.02 -10.65
N VAL A 293 -9.98 6.89 -10.45
CA VAL A 293 -9.40 5.54 -10.39
C VAL A 293 -9.47 4.85 -11.76
N VAL A 294 -10.40 5.22 -12.64
CA VAL A 294 -10.59 4.61 -13.96
C VAL A 294 -9.30 4.54 -14.81
N PRO A 295 -8.43 5.57 -14.87
CA PRO A 295 -7.17 5.45 -15.60
C PRO A 295 -6.27 4.32 -15.11
N PHE A 296 -6.24 4.09 -13.79
CA PHE A 296 -5.53 2.95 -13.17
C PHE A 296 -6.11 1.61 -13.63
N ILE A 297 -7.45 1.46 -13.60
CA ILE A 297 -8.14 0.22 -13.99
C ILE A 297 -7.87 -0.10 -15.47
N LYS A 298 -7.95 0.90 -16.35
CA LYS A 298 -7.68 0.73 -17.78
C LYS A 298 -6.29 0.18 -18.06
N VAL A 299 -5.28 0.62 -17.33
CA VAL A 299 -3.92 0.09 -17.47
C VAL A 299 -3.84 -1.36 -16.99
N LEU A 300 -4.51 -1.72 -15.90
CA LEU A 300 -4.57 -3.12 -15.48
C LEU A 300 -5.23 -4.01 -16.54
N ASP A 301 -6.38 -3.59 -17.06
CA ASP A 301 -7.10 -4.35 -18.08
C ASP A 301 -6.28 -4.50 -19.36
N GLU A 302 -5.55 -3.45 -19.77
CA GLU A 302 -4.63 -3.51 -20.92
C GLU A 302 -3.48 -4.51 -20.68
N ILE A 303 -2.91 -4.54 -19.49
CA ILE A 303 -1.88 -5.53 -19.12
C ILE A 303 -2.45 -6.94 -19.14
N PHE A 304 -3.67 -7.14 -18.67
CA PHE A 304 -4.32 -8.47 -18.64
C PHE A 304 -4.65 -8.97 -20.04
N GLU A 305 -5.06 -8.09 -20.93
CA GLU A 305 -5.35 -8.42 -22.34
C GLU A 305 -4.09 -8.59 -23.20
N ASN A 306 -3.04 -7.80 -22.93
CA ASN A 306 -1.78 -7.78 -23.67
C ASN A 306 -0.57 -8.08 -22.78
N PRO A 307 -0.49 -9.28 -22.18
CA PRO A 307 0.44 -9.59 -21.09
C PRO A 307 1.91 -9.74 -21.52
N GLN A 308 2.22 -9.70 -22.82
CA GLN A 308 3.62 -9.78 -23.28
C GLN A 308 4.49 -8.64 -22.75
N ILE A 309 3.88 -7.55 -22.33
CA ILE A 309 4.58 -6.43 -21.69
C ILE A 309 5.34 -6.85 -20.42
N ILE A 310 4.89 -7.89 -19.70
CA ILE A 310 5.57 -8.35 -18.47
C ILE A 310 7.01 -8.85 -18.74
N LYS A 311 7.31 -9.25 -19.97
CA LYS A 311 8.66 -9.70 -20.38
C LYS A 311 9.65 -8.54 -20.53
N THR A 312 9.17 -7.29 -20.56
CA THR A 312 9.98 -6.08 -20.69
C THR A 312 10.26 -5.37 -19.36
N TRP A 313 9.69 -5.85 -18.30
CA TRP A 313 9.75 -5.19 -16.98
C TRP A 313 11.04 -5.44 -16.20
#